data_f462bdcca08a5af22d03009a645066dc
#
_entry.id   f462bdcca08a5af22d03009a645066dc
#
_cell.length_a   1.000
_cell.length_b   1.000
_cell.length_c   1.000
_cell.angle_alpha   90.00
_cell.angle_beta   90.00
_cell.angle_gamma   90.00
#
_symmetry.space_group_name_H-M   'P 1'
#
loop_
_entity.id
_entity.type
_entity.pdbx_description
1 polymer ?
#
loop_
_entity_poly.entity_id
_entity_poly.type
_entity_poly.pdbx_seq_one_letter_code
_entity_poly.pdbx_strand_id
1 'polypeptide(L)'
;MHEIVQRFQKILVLIIKKSKANAREVFLLRNIKLTVEIRMQSIVLKTMALSAILGACVTANADDYRVVLTCEINEGKTMDDVRAANSKWVAYMNENVEGGDITSHITTIIVGDLTSGKFGYVDTFPSLESWTATRTLSESTAEGIAIDEELQESASCTESQLQKAEES
;
A
#
# COMPACT_ATOMS: atom_id res chain seq x y z
N MET A 1 -0.29 27.44 4.19
CA MET A 1 0.30 28.16 3.03
C MET A 1 -0.75 28.87 2.17
N HIS A 2 -1.83 28.20 1.78
CA HIS A 2 -2.91 28.77 0.96
C HIS A 2 -3.58 30.02 1.59
N GLU A 3 -3.77 30.01 2.90
CA GLU A 3 -4.41 31.10 3.63
C GLU A 3 -3.56 32.38 3.67
N ILE A 4 -2.24 32.25 3.77
CA ILE A 4 -1.30 33.38 3.74
C ILE A 4 -1.32 34.06 2.37
N VAL A 5 -1.37 33.28 1.29
CA VAL A 5 -1.45 33.78 -0.08
C VAL A 5 -2.75 34.55 -0.31
N GLN A 6 -3.87 34.04 0.19
CA GLN A 6 -5.16 34.74 0.08
C GLN A 6 -5.23 36.02 0.89
N ARG A 7 -4.61 36.08 2.06
CA ARG A 7 -4.51 37.32 2.85
C ARG A 7 -3.66 38.37 2.14
N PHE A 8 -2.53 37.97 1.54
CA PHE A 8 -1.68 38.87 0.77
C PHE A 8 -2.40 39.42 -0.46
N GLN A 9 -3.16 38.62 -1.19
CA GLN A 9 -3.95 39.11 -2.34
C GLN A 9 -5.03 40.11 -1.93
N LYS A 10 -5.73 39.88 -0.81
CA LYS A 10 -6.73 40.84 -0.29
C LYS A 10 -6.11 42.17 0.08
N ILE A 11 -4.93 42.19 0.71
CA ILE A 11 -4.21 43.40 1.09
C ILE A 11 -3.75 44.18 -0.15
N LEU A 12 -3.22 43.47 -1.16
CA LEU A 12 -2.75 44.11 -2.40
C LEU A 12 -3.90 44.77 -3.18
N VAL A 13 -5.07 44.11 -3.24
CA VAL A 13 -6.27 44.70 -3.88
C VAL A 13 -6.77 45.92 -3.12
N LEU A 14 -6.68 45.94 -1.79
CA LEU A 14 -7.06 47.11 -0.97
C LEU A 14 -6.12 48.29 -1.17
N ILE A 15 -4.82 48.07 -1.30
CA ILE A 15 -3.82 49.09 -1.55
C ILE A 15 -4.06 49.70 -2.93
N ILE A 16 -4.31 48.91 -3.96
CA ILE A 16 -4.59 49.39 -5.33
C ILE A 16 -5.88 50.23 -5.38
N LYS A 17 -6.95 49.84 -4.65
CA LYS A 17 -8.22 50.57 -4.58
C LYS A 17 -8.10 51.92 -3.84
N LYS A 18 -7.19 52.01 -2.86
CA LYS A 18 -7.04 53.23 -2.02
C LYS A 18 -6.07 54.25 -2.59
N SER A 19 -5.23 53.86 -3.53
CA SER A 19 -4.27 54.74 -4.21
C SER A 19 -4.97 55.45 -5.38
N LYS A 20 -5.03 56.76 -5.34
CA LYS A 20 -5.29 57.61 -6.54
C LYS A 20 -4.04 57.65 -7.43
N ALA A 21 -3.46 56.49 -7.69
CA ALA A 21 -2.17 56.35 -8.34
C ALA A 21 -2.23 56.75 -9.81
N ASN A 22 -1.21 57.47 -10.24
CA ASN A 22 -0.96 57.83 -11.61
C ASN A 22 -0.77 56.55 -12.45
N ALA A 23 -1.17 56.55 -13.72
CA ALA A 23 -1.14 55.35 -14.59
C ALA A 23 0.21 54.62 -14.60
N ARG A 24 1.30 55.30 -14.31
CA ARG A 24 2.66 54.78 -14.21
C ARG A 24 2.86 53.85 -12.98
N GLU A 25 2.26 54.18 -11.84
CA GLU A 25 2.35 53.37 -10.62
C GLU A 25 1.50 52.11 -10.71
N VAL A 26 0.34 52.18 -11.35
CA VAL A 26 -0.53 51.03 -11.59
C VAL A 26 0.17 50.03 -12.51
N PHE A 27 0.90 50.49 -13.51
CA PHE A 27 1.68 49.62 -14.41
C PHE A 27 2.85 48.95 -13.69
N LEU A 28 3.55 49.63 -12.81
CA LEU A 28 4.62 49.06 -11.98
C LEU A 28 4.11 48.03 -11.02
N LEU A 29 3.01 48.27 -10.32
CA LEU A 29 2.39 47.34 -9.39
C LEU A 29 1.86 46.09 -10.09
N ARG A 30 1.34 46.22 -11.31
CA ARG A 30 0.90 45.08 -12.13
C ARG A 30 2.06 44.20 -12.57
N ASN A 31 3.21 44.77 -12.93
CA ASN A 31 4.41 44.01 -13.28
C ASN A 31 5.03 43.32 -12.08
N ILE A 32 5.06 43.96 -10.91
CA ILE A 32 5.52 43.34 -9.65
C ILE A 32 4.63 42.15 -9.29
N LYS A 33 3.30 42.29 -9.41
CA LYS A 33 2.35 41.19 -9.15
C LYS A 33 2.61 39.98 -10.06
N LEU A 34 2.79 40.21 -11.35
CA LEU A 34 3.05 39.16 -12.35
C LEU A 34 4.37 38.45 -12.06
N THR A 35 5.42 39.18 -11.70
CA THR A 35 6.74 38.60 -11.38
C THR A 35 6.72 37.80 -10.09
N VAL A 36 5.97 38.24 -9.08
CA VAL A 36 5.81 37.49 -7.82
C VAL A 36 5.01 36.21 -8.04
N GLU A 37 3.92 36.23 -8.82
CA GLU A 37 3.14 35.01 -9.13
C GLU A 37 3.96 33.99 -9.90
N ILE A 38 4.73 34.41 -10.91
CA ILE A 38 5.60 33.51 -11.68
C ILE A 38 6.69 32.89 -10.79
N ARG A 39 7.32 33.66 -9.90
CA ARG A 39 8.33 33.13 -8.97
C ARG A 39 7.74 32.20 -7.94
N MET A 40 6.56 32.49 -7.40
CA MET A 40 5.90 31.61 -6.43
C MET A 40 5.47 30.28 -7.06
N GLN A 41 4.92 30.29 -8.28
CA GLN A 41 4.61 29.07 -9.00
C GLN A 41 5.86 28.21 -9.27
N SER A 42 6.98 28.83 -9.63
CA SER A 42 8.25 28.15 -9.85
C SER A 42 8.83 27.52 -8.57
N ILE A 43 8.65 28.18 -7.42
CA ILE A 43 9.10 27.65 -6.11
C ILE A 43 8.22 26.48 -5.68
N VAL A 44 6.89 26.60 -5.83
CA VAL A 44 5.95 25.50 -5.48
C VAL A 44 6.18 24.27 -6.37
N LEU A 45 6.43 24.47 -7.67
CA LEU A 45 6.73 23.35 -8.59
C LEU A 45 8.06 22.65 -8.23
N LYS A 46 9.10 23.42 -7.84
CA LYS A 46 10.40 22.86 -7.44
C LYS A 46 10.34 22.14 -6.09
N THR A 47 9.54 22.63 -5.14
CA THR A 47 9.35 21.94 -3.85
C THR A 47 8.52 20.67 -3.99
N MET A 48 7.51 20.63 -4.87
CA MET A 48 6.77 19.40 -5.16
C MET A 48 7.63 18.35 -5.87
N ALA A 49 8.51 18.76 -6.80
CA ALA A 49 9.42 17.82 -7.45
C ALA A 49 10.46 17.26 -6.49
N LEU A 50 10.93 18.04 -5.52
CA LEU A 50 11.92 17.59 -4.53
C LEU A 50 11.30 16.61 -3.50
N SER A 51 10.04 16.80 -3.11
CA SER A 51 9.34 15.89 -2.21
C SER A 51 9.00 14.54 -2.88
N ALA A 52 8.77 14.51 -4.19
CA ALA A 52 8.57 13.28 -4.93
C ALA A 52 9.86 12.44 -5.05
N ILE A 53 11.04 13.07 -5.08
CA ILE A 53 12.33 12.37 -5.15
C ILE A 53 12.75 11.82 -3.78
N LEU A 54 12.40 12.51 -2.68
CA LEU A 54 12.71 12.05 -1.32
C LEU A 54 11.79 10.91 -0.84
N GLY A 55 10.60 10.76 -1.44
CA GLY A 55 9.68 9.65 -1.14
C GLY A 55 10.04 8.31 -1.80
N ALA A 56 10.96 8.31 -2.79
CA ALA A 56 11.31 7.10 -3.55
C ALA A 56 12.54 6.33 -3.01
N CYS A 57 13.13 6.74 -1.89
CA CYS A 57 14.36 6.14 -1.35
C CYS A 57 14.23 5.55 0.04
N VAL A 58 13.05 5.06 0.43
CA VAL A 58 12.92 4.18 1.58
C VAL A 58 12.35 2.84 1.09
N THR A 59 13.14 2.13 0.29
CA THR A 59 13.12 0.68 0.41
C THR A 59 13.92 0.37 1.67
N ALA A 60 13.34 0.57 2.83
CA ALA A 60 13.76 -0.18 3.99
C ALA A 60 13.64 -1.64 3.55
N ASN A 61 14.72 -2.43 3.67
CA ASN A 61 14.62 -3.88 3.64
C ASN A 61 13.61 -4.22 4.73
N ALA A 62 12.36 -4.38 4.34
CA ALA A 62 11.33 -4.81 5.24
C ALA A 62 11.65 -6.27 5.53
N ASP A 63 11.94 -6.59 6.78
CA ASP A 63 12.01 -7.97 7.21
C ASP A 63 10.69 -8.64 6.81
N ASP A 64 10.75 -9.59 5.88
CA ASP A 64 9.57 -10.34 5.46
C ASP A 64 9.20 -11.38 6.51
N TYR A 65 7.97 -11.41 6.89
CA TYR A 65 7.41 -12.48 7.74
C TYR A 65 6.75 -13.52 6.85
N ARG A 66 7.09 -14.79 7.04
CA ARG A 66 6.57 -15.89 6.24
C ARG A 66 5.86 -16.91 7.11
N VAL A 67 4.66 -17.28 6.69
CA VAL A 67 3.98 -18.46 7.23
C VAL A 67 4.16 -19.58 6.23
N VAL A 68 4.72 -20.68 6.69
CA VAL A 68 4.93 -21.88 5.88
C VAL A 68 3.97 -22.96 6.40
N LEU A 69 3.14 -23.49 5.52
CA LEU A 69 2.18 -24.54 5.83
C LEU A 69 2.47 -25.77 4.95
N THR A 70 2.32 -26.94 5.54
CA THR A 70 2.30 -28.22 4.81
C THR A 70 0.88 -28.74 4.75
N CYS A 71 0.37 -28.93 3.55
CA CYS A 71 -1.03 -29.23 3.29
C CYS A 71 -1.21 -30.44 2.40
N GLU A 72 -2.40 -31.04 2.46
CA GLU A 72 -2.85 -32.12 1.59
C GLU A 72 -4.22 -31.76 1.00
N ILE A 73 -4.43 -32.04 -0.29
CA ILE A 73 -5.68 -31.77 -0.97
C ILE A 73 -6.77 -32.68 -0.41
N ASN A 74 -7.92 -32.11 -0.06
CA ASN A 74 -9.04 -32.86 0.49
C ASN A 74 -9.70 -33.76 -0.56
N GLU A 75 -10.36 -34.82 -0.10
CA GLU A 75 -11.06 -35.77 -0.97
C GLU A 75 -12.08 -35.07 -1.86
N GLY A 76 -12.04 -35.36 -3.18
CA GLY A 76 -12.93 -34.78 -4.17
C GLY A 76 -12.56 -33.35 -4.64
N LYS A 77 -11.52 -32.77 -4.06
CA LYS A 77 -10.98 -31.47 -4.49
C LYS A 77 -9.77 -31.64 -5.42
N THR A 78 -9.43 -30.56 -6.08
CA THR A 78 -8.31 -30.48 -7.03
C THR A 78 -7.35 -29.34 -6.67
N MET A 79 -6.16 -29.35 -7.25
CA MET A 79 -5.23 -28.23 -7.11
C MET A 79 -5.79 -26.91 -7.67
N ASP A 80 -6.73 -26.95 -8.61
CA ASP A 80 -7.38 -25.75 -9.14
C ASP A 80 -8.37 -25.17 -8.13
N ASP A 81 -9.06 -26.00 -7.34
CA ASP A 81 -9.89 -25.56 -6.22
C ASP A 81 -9.02 -24.86 -5.16
N VAL A 82 -7.88 -25.46 -4.83
CA VAL A 82 -6.88 -24.88 -3.90
C VAL A 82 -6.40 -23.51 -4.38
N ARG A 83 -6.05 -23.38 -5.68
CA ARG A 83 -5.61 -22.11 -6.26
C ARG A 83 -6.70 -21.05 -6.26
N ALA A 84 -7.94 -21.44 -6.55
CA ALA A 84 -9.08 -20.52 -6.56
C ALA A 84 -9.35 -19.97 -5.16
N ALA A 85 -9.40 -20.82 -4.14
CA ALA A 85 -9.60 -20.43 -2.75
C ALA A 85 -8.46 -19.53 -2.25
N ASN A 86 -7.20 -19.89 -2.55
CA ASN A 86 -6.03 -19.10 -2.17
C ASN A 86 -6.02 -17.71 -2.85
N SER A 87 -6.36 -17.64 -4.12
CA SER A 87 -6.43 -16.35 -4.85
C SER A 87 -7.49 -15.43 -4.26
N LYS A 88 -8.62 -15.98 -3.84
CA LYS A 88 -9.69 -15.23 -3.15
C LYS A 88 -9.23 -14.70 -1.80
N TRP A 89 -8.53 -15.53 -1.03
CA TRP A 89 -7.95 -15.15 0.26
C TRP A 89 -6.93 -14.00 0.09
N VAL A 90 -5.97 -14.12 -0.83
CA VAL A 90 -4.96 -13.08 -1.11
C VAL A 90 -5.63 -11.77 -1.51
N ALA A 91 -6.63 -11.82 -2.40
CA ALA A 91 -7.34 -10.62 -2.84
C ALA A 91 -8.05 -9.91 -1.66
N TYR A 92 -8.78 -10.68 -0.84
CA TYR A 92 -9.48 -10.16 0.33
C TYR A 92 -8.53 -9.55 1.36
N MET A 93 -7.41 -10.21 1.66
CA MET A 93 -6.43 -9.69 2.62
C MET A 93 -5.78 -8.39 2.12
N ASN A 94 -5.39 -8.33 0.84
CA ASN A 94 -4.80 -7.12 0.26
C ASN A 94 -5.78 -5.94 0.18
N GLU A 95 -7.08 -6.19 0.09
CA GLU A 95 -8.10 -5.14 0.11
C GLU A 95 -8.35 -4.58 1.51
N ASN A 96 -8.24 -5.41 2.55
CA ASN A 96 -8.69 -5.08 3.90
C ASN A 96 -7.57 -4.87 4.93
N VAL A 97 -6.34 -5.28 4.64
CA VAL A 97 -5.16 -5.05 5.50
C VAL A 97 -4.44 -3.79 5.04
N GLU A 98 -4.19 -2.86 5.96
CA GLU A 98 -3.44 -1.64 5.68
C GLU A 98 -2.03 -1.97 5.20
N GLY A 99 -1.61 -1.34 4.09
CA GLY A 99 -0.33 -1.58 3.44
C GLY A 99 -0.36 -2.69 2.39
N GLY A 100 -1.29 -3.61 2.44
CA GLY A 100 -1.39 -4.71 1.46
C GLY A 100 -0.08 -5.50 1.31
N ASP A 101 0.34 -5.76 0.07
CA ASP A 101 1.58 -6.47 -0.31
C ASP A 101 1.71 -7.89 0.28
N ILE A 102 0.57 -8.50 0.66
CA ILE A 102 0.51 -9.89 1.10
C ILE A 102 0.55 -10.79 -0.13
N THR A 103 1.47 -11.74 -0.14
CA THR A 103 1.58 -12.73 -1.21
C THR A 103 1.46 -14.14 -0.66
N SER A 104 0.93 -15.05 -1.46
CA SER A 104 0.87 -16.47 -1.15
C SER A 104 1.36 -17.29 -2.34
N HIS A 105 2.25 -18.20 -2.08
CA HIS A 105 2.81 -19.11 -3.08
C HIS A 105 2.45 -20.53 -2.75
N ILE A 106 1.91 -21.27 -3.74
CA ILE A 106 1.71 -22.71 -3.64
C ILE A 106 3.00 -23.37 -4.11
N THR A 107 3.61 -24.17 -3.23
CA THR A 107 4.86 -24.90 -3.48
C THR A 107 4.60 -26.37 -3.60
N THR A 108 5.24 -27.02 -4.57
CA THR A 108 5.21 -28.47 -4.74
C THR A 108 6.58 -29.07 -4.42
N ILE A 109 6.59 -30.23 -3.78
CA ILE A 109 7.82 -30.95 -3.45
C ILE A 109 8.37 -31.58 -4.74
N ILE A 110 9.59 -31.20 -5.13
CA ILE A 110 10.26 -31.77 -6.31
C ILE A 110 11.28 -32.85 -5.90
N VAL A 111 11.86 -32.71 -4.70
CA VAL A 111 12.85 -33.64 -4.13
C VAL A 111 12.49 -33.86 -2.67
N GLY A 112 12.49 -35.12 -2.23
CA GLY A 112 12.15 -35.50 -0.88
C GLY A 112 10.98 -36.48 -0.84
N ASP A 113 10.12 -36.40 0.19
CA ASP A 113 8.90 -37.20 0.27
C ASP A 113 7.86 -36.69 -0.73
N LEU A 114 7.75 -37.37 -1.86
CA LEU A 114 6.83 -37.05 -2.95
C LEU A 114 5.44 -37.71 -2.75
N THR A 115 4.95 -37.77 -1.54
CA THR A 115 3.61 -38.28 -1.28
C THR A 115 2.57 -37.52 -2.12
N SER A 116 1.79 -38.27 -2.90
CA SER A 116 0.77 -37.70 -3.78
C SER A 116 -0.22 -36.82 -3.02
N GLY A 117 -0.50 -35.64 -3.54
CA GLY A 117 -1.47 -34.69 -2.97
C GLY A 117 -0.89 -33.70 -1.95
N LYS A 118 0.38 -33.86 -1.53
CA LYS A 118 1.02 -32.90 -0.62
C LYS A 118 1.59 -31.69 -1.37
N PHE A 119 1.40 -30.52 -0.77
CA PHE A 119 1.92 -29.24 -1.25
C PHE A 119 2.17 -28.32 -0.06
N GLY A 120 2.73 -27.13 -0.30
CA GLY A 120 2.90 -26.11 0.74
C GLY A 120 2.29 -24.79 0.34
N TYR A 121 1.84 -24.01 1.32
CA TYR A 121 1.69 -22.58 1.18
C TYR A 121 2.89 -21.88 1.80
N VAL A 122 3.31 -20.80 1.14
CA VAL A 122 4.27 -19.83 1.69
C VAL A 122 3.62 -18.47 1.56
N ASP A 123 3.04 -17.99 2.66
CA ASP A 123 2.41 -16.70 2.75
C ASP A 123 3.43 -15.70 3.26
N THR A 124 3.60 -14.58 2.58
CA THR A 124 4.57 -13.54 2.92
C THR A 124 3.85 -12.27 3.28
N PHE A 125 4.24 -11.68 4.40
CA PHE A 125 3.67 -10.47 4.99
C PHE A 125 4.77 -9.41 5.11
N PRO A 126 4.51 -8.13 4.77
CA PRO A 126 5.51 -7.07 4.86
C PRO A 126 5.86 -6.69 6.30
N SER A 127 5.05 -7.08 7.28
CA SER A 127 5.28 -6.81 8.70
C SER A 127 4.54 -7.79 9.61
N LEU A 128 4.92 -7.83 10.87
CA LEU A 128 4.21 -8.62 11.91
C LEU A 128 2.81 -8.05 12.17
N GLU A 129 2.64 -6.75 12.04
CA GLU A 129 1.36 -6.07 12.15
C GLU A 129 0.40 -6.49 11.04
N SER A 130 0.90 -6.60 9.80
CA SER A 130 0.14 -7.10 8.65
C SER A 130 -0.30 -8.54 8.86
N TRP A 131 0.58 -9.43 9.35
CA TRP A 131 0.22 -10.80 9.71
C TRP A 131 -0.86 -10.83 10.81
N THR A 132 -0.72 -10.02 11.86
CA THR A 132 -1.69 -9.96 12.96
C THR A 132 -3.06 -9.46 12.47
N ALA A 133 -3.07 -8.44 11.60
CA ALA A 133 -4.29 -7.93 10.99
C ALA A 133 -4.99 -8.99 10.13
N THR A 134 -4.23 -9.74 9.33
CA THR A 134 -4.73 -10.87 8.54
C THR A 134 -5.42 -11.91 9.42
N ARG A 135 -4.78 -12.32 10.51
CA ARG A 135 -5.35 -13.29 11.47
C ARG A 135 -6.65 -12.76 12.06
N THR A 136 -6.66 -11.50 12.47
CA THR A 136 -7.86 -10.85 13.03
C THR A 136 -9.01 -10.83 12.03
N LEU A 137 -8.75 -10.50 10.76
CA LEU A 137 -9.76 -10.49 9.71
C LEU A 137 -10.34 -11.88 9.45
N SER A 138 -9.50 -12.92 9.36
CA SER A 138 -9.93 -14.32 9.18
C SER A 138 -10.82 -14.81 10.32
N GLU A 139 -10.57 -14.33 11.55
CA GLU A 139 -11.25 -14.83 12.74
C GLU A 139 -12.48 -14.00 13.15
N SER A 140 -12.59 -12.73 12.72
CA SER A 140 -13.58 -11.80 13.26
C SER A 140 -14.60 -11.27 12.25
N THR A 141 -14.36 -11.39 10.95
CA THR A 141 -15.27 -10.93 9.92
C THR A 141 -16.04 -12.07 9.28
N ALA A 142 -17.31 -11.86 8.95
CA ALA A 142 -18.12 -12.91 8.33
C ALA A 142 -17.54 -13.36 6.98
N GLU A 143 -16.98 -12.43 6.19
CA GLU A 143 -16.37 -12.72 4.89
C GLU A 143 -15.01 -13.43 5.05
N GLY A 144 -14.18 -12.99 6.01
CA GLY A 144 -12.90 -13.63 6.32
C GLY A 144 -13.09 -15.09 6.79
N ILE A 145 -14.06 -15.32 7.67
CA ILE A 145 -14.43 -16.67 8.13
C ILE A 145 -14.87 -17.55 6.96
N ALA A 146 -15.76 -17.04 6.07
CA ALA A 146 -16.23 -17.80 4.92
C ALA A 146 -15.11 -18.15 3.92
N ILE A 147 -14.15 -17.25 3.72
CA ILE A 147 -12.98 -17.48 2.87
C ILE A 147 -12.05 -18.52 3.51
N ASP A 148 -11.84 -18.45 4.82
CA ASP A 148 -11.02 -19.40 5.55
C ASP A 148 -11.64 -20.81 5.55
N GLU A 149 -12.97 -20.91 5.69
CA GLU A 149 -13.72 -22.16 5.53
C GLU A 149 -13.54 -22.74 4.12
N GLU A 150 -13.59 -21.93 3.06
CA GLU A 150 -13.37 -22.38 1.67
C GLU A 150 -11.93 -22.92 1.47
N LEU A 151 -10.92 -22.27 2.07
CA LEU A 151 -9.55 -22.79 2.10
C LEU A 151 -9.49 -24.16 2.78
N GLN A 152 -10.08 -24.29 3.97
CA GLN A 152 -10.11 -25.54 4.74
C GLN A 152 -10.90 -26.66 4.04
N GLU A 153 -11.94 -26.31 3.29
CA GLU A 153 -12.65 -27.27 2.43
C GLU A 153 -11.79 -27.78 1.28
N SER A 154 -10.89 -26.96 0.74
CA SER A 154 -10.04 -27.34 -0.40
C SER A 154 -8.83 -28.17 0.01
N ALA A 155 -8.26 -27.92 1.18
CA ALA A 155 -7.07 -28.59 1.68
C ALA A 155 -6.99 -28.59 3.22
N SER A 156 -6.37 -29.62 3.77
CA SER A 156 -6.06 -29.76 5.20
C SER A 156 -4.58 -29.50 5.43
N CYS A 157 -4.26 -28.54 6.29
CA CYS A 157 -2.88 -28.20 6.63
C CYS A 157 -2.52 -28.69 8.04
N THR A 158 -1.39 -29.40 8.17
CA THR A 158 -0.98 -30.06 9.41
C THR A 158 0.11 -29.35 10.17
N GLU A 159 0.90 -28.50 9.48
CA GLU A 159 2.00 -27.76 10.06
C GLU A 159 1.92 -26.30 9.64
N SER A 160 2.16 -25.42 10.59
CA SER A 160 2.23 -23.97 10.35
C SER A 160 3.38 -23.37 11.17
N GLN A 161 4.26 -22.64 10.51
CA GLN A 161 5.40 -21.97 11.13
C GLN A 161 5.45 -20.52 10.69
N LEU A 162 5.50 -19.59 11.64
CA LEU A 162 5.81 -18.18 11.34
C LEU A 162 7.33 -18.00 11.43
N GLN A 163 7.92 -17.50 10.36
CA GLN A 163 9.35 -17.29 10.21
C GLN A 163 9.62 -15.82 9.86
N LYS A 164 10.73 -15.27 10.36
CA LYS A 164 11.26 -13.99 9.91
C LYS A 164 12.35 -14.26 8.87
N ALA A 165 12.22 -13.69 7.68
CA ALA A 165 13.26 -13.78 6.66
C ALA A 165 14.17 -12.54 6.77
N GLU A 166 15.48 -12.79 6.80
CA GLU A 166 16.52 -11.74 6.83
C GLU A 166 17.46 -11.96 5.65
N GLU A 167 17.84 -10.87 4.98
CA GLU A 167 18.91 -10.92 3.99
C GLU A 167 20.26 -11.12 4.68
N SER A 168 21.09 -11.99 4.13
CA SER A 168 22.43 -12.31 4.64
C SER A 168 23.53 -11.73 3.74
#